data_5723bb27a0deacd78ac56d820f2cfabe
#
_entry.id   5723bb27a0deacd78ac56d820f2cfabe
#
_cell.length_a   1.000
_cell.length_b   1.000
_cell.length_c   1.000
_cell.angle_alpha   90.00
_cell.angle_beta   90.00
_cell.angle_gamma   90.00
#
_symmetry.space_group_name_H-M   'P 1'
#
loop_
_entity.id
_entity.type
_entity.pdbx_description
1 polymer ?
#
loop_
_entity_poly.entity_id
_entity_poly.type
_entity_poly.pdbx_seq_one_letter_code
_entity_poly.pdbx_strand_id
1 'polypeptide(L)'
;MRWLLVLVVALGGAAPAVALSSASAPNTDWGRFGYDTARHNVSPDTTINAQNASKLVRRQVKLDGTVDSSPIYVRGMLIVTTTYGKTEALNSTTGKVIWRFTPPAYSRLAGSAQITTSTPVVSTDRTAVYAAASDGRIRKLRLTDGKVLWTTTITRDPTHEKITSSLNVSRGLVIATTGGYIGDAPPYQGHVVTMAESNGRIAHVWNSLCSDRHELIVPSSCKSSDSAIWSRNGAAVDPANGDLVVATGNAPFNGSTDWGDSVLVLSPDASTLLRHWTPTDQAQLNVSDLDLGSTSPALLAGGYAVQGGKDSKLRLLQLHRLPGVNAKTGGELQTVPTPGGLFSEPAIWRGKWVFLSSGGGTAAWLLRGGKLHSVWSNSNSGTSPVIAGNLLYVATSGALHVYVPTSGKEVATLPMGNLHWQSPIVVGGSVFVAEGNANDHATTGVLDIYHLP
;
A
#
# COMPACT_ATOMS: atom_id res chain seq x y z
N MET A 1 27.73 -26.48 -87.91
CA MET A 1 26.52 -26.25 -87.12
C MET A 1 26.91 -26.38 -85.65
N ARG A 2 27.03 -25.25 -84.93
CA ARG A 2 27.36 -25.20 -83.50
C ARG A 2 26.08 -24.80 -82.72
N TRP A 3 25.63 -25.66 -81.82
CA TRP A 3 24.51 -25.41 -80.94
C TRP A 3 25.04 -24.72 -79.68
N LEU A 4 24.56 -23.51 -79.37
CA LEU A 4 24.78 -22.82 -78.07
C LEU A 4 23.72 -23.34 -77.11
N LEU A 5 24.17 -23.91 -76.00
CA LEU A 5 23.31 -24.10 -74.79
C LEU A 5 23.28 -22.81 -73.99
N VAL A 6 22.07 -22.33 -73.78
CA VAL A 6 21.82 -21.18 -72.84
C VAL A 6 21.44 -21.78 -71.49
N LEU A 7 22.27 -21.53 -70.47
CA LEU A 7 22.00 -21.92 -69.08
C LEU A 7 21.19 -20.78 -68.43
N VAL A 8 19.94 -21.06 -68.02
CA VAL A 8 19.12 -20.13 -67.21
C VAL A 8 19.36 -20.46 -65.74
N VAL A 9 20.04 -19.54 -65.05
CA VAL A 9 20.20 -19.59 -63.58
C VAL A 9 19.00 -18.89 -62.92
N ALA A 10 18.14 -19.62 -62.25
CA ALA A 10 17.07 -19.07 -61.44
C ALA A 10 17.61 -18.67 -60.05
N LEU A 11 17.70 -17.38 -59.79
CA LEU A 11 17.99 -16.81 -58.48
C LEU A 11 16.71 -16.88 -57.62
N GLY A 12 16.63 -17.86 -56.75
CA GLY A 12 15.60 -17.92 -55.69
C GLY A 12 15.91 -16.91 -54.60
N GLY A 13 15.21 -15.78 -54.58
CA GLY A 13 15.26 -14.80 -53.47
C GLY A 13 14.48 -15.34 -52.27
N ALA A 14 15.18 -15.71 -51.21
CA ALA A 14 14.55 -15.94 -49.91
C ALA A 14 14.17 -14.60 -49.26
N ALA A 15 12.89 -14.32 -49.10
CA ALA A 15 12.40 -13.19 -48.34
C ALA A 15 12.72 -13.40 -46.84
N PRO A 16 13.22 -12.38 -46.10
CA PRO A 16 13.44 -12.54 -44.69
C PRO A 16 12.10 -12.65 -43.98
N ALA A 17 11.92 -13.73 -43.22
CA ALA A 17 10.80 -13.88 -42.28
C ALA A 17 10.92 -12.82 -41.17
N VAL A 18 10.05 -11.83 -41.21
CA VAL A 18 9.90 -10.88 -40.10
C VAL A 18 9.28 -11.66 -38.94
N ALA A 19 10.09 -11.96 -37.94
CA ALA A 19 9.62 -12.50 -36.69
C ALA A 19 8.77 -11.40 -35.99
N LEU A 20 7.45 -11.55 -36.04
CA LEU A 20 6.54 -10.78 -35.21
C LEU A 20 6.87 -11.13 -33.74
N SER A 21 7.59 -10.24 -33.05
CA SER A 21 7.74 -10.33 -31.61
C SER A 21 6.33 -10.21 -31.04
N SER A 22 5.80 -11.28 -30.48
CA SER A 22 4.56 -11.24 -29.70
C SER A 22 4.80 -10.30 -28.52
N ALA A 23 4.25 -9.09 -28.59
CA ALA A 23 4.21 -8.21 -27.45
C ALA A 23 3.57 -9.02 -26.30
N SER A 24 4.31 -9.23 -25.22
CA SER A 24 3.76 -9.87 -24.02
C SER A 24 2.54 -9.07 -23.59
N ALA A 25 1.42 -9.75 -23.31
CA ALA A 25 0.23 -9.11 -22.78
C ALA A 25 0.63 -8.20 -21.60
N PRO A 26 0.05 -6.99 -21.49
CA PRO A 26 0.41 -6.07 -20.42
C PRO A 26 0.26 -6.78 -19.07
N ASN A 27 1.24 -6.56 -18.19
CA ASN A 27 1.21 -7.12 -16.85
C ASN A 27 0.07 -6.46 -16.07
N THR A 28 -1.03 -7.20 -15.87
CA THR A 28 -2.21 -6.74 -15.15
C THR A 28 -2.19 -7.14 -13.66
N ASP A 29 -1.09 -7.72 -13.16
CA ASP A 29 -0.99 -8.13 -11.77
C ASP A 29 -1.15 -6.94 -10.82
N TRP A 30 -1.80 -7.18 -9.70
CA TRP A 30 -1.88 -6.26 -8.56
C TRP A 30 -0.99 -6.76 -7.43
N GLY A 31 0.32 -6.64 -7.60
CA GLY A 31 1.33 -7.32 -6.77
C GLY A 31 1.67 -6.65 -5.44
N ARG A 32 0.97 -5.57 -5.04
CA ARG A 32 1.21 -4.81 -3.80
C ARG A 32 0.01 -3.95 -3.44
N PHE A 33 -0.07 -3.46 -2.21
CA PHE A 33 -1.03 -2.41 -1.85
C PHE A 33 -0.85 -1.20 -2.78
N GLY A 34 -1.94 -0.58 -3.19
CA GLY A 34 -1.91 0.64 -4.01
C GLY A 34 -1.50 0.44 -5.46
N TYR A 35 -1.39 -0.81 -5.95
CA TYR A 35 -1.06 -1.22 -7.32
C TYR A 35 0.41 -1.01 -7.70
N ASP A 36 0.95 0.20 -7.60
CA ASP A 36 2.32 0.57 -7.98
C ASP A 36 3.20 0.94 -6.76
N THR A 37 4.47 1.23 -7.00
CA THR A 37 5.41 1.60 -5.93
C THR A 37 5.10 2.94 -5.29
N ALA A 38 4.46 3.86 -6.02
CA ALA A 38 4.03 5.17 -5.54
C ALA A 38 2.67 5.12 -4.80
N ARG A 39 1.99 3.95 -4.81
CA ARG A 39 0.72 3.75 -4.09
C ARG A 39 -0.45 4.56 -4.64
N HIS A 40 -0.54 4.70 -5.96
CA HIS A 40 -1.59 5.50 -6.58
C HIS A 40 -3.00 4.91 -6.46
N ASN A 41 -3.17 3.63 -6.12
CA ASN A 41 -4.46 2.92 -6.07
C ASN A 41 -5.20 2.94 -7.42
N VAL A 42 -4.48 2.80 -8.53
CA VAL A 42 -5.03 2.84 -9.88
C VAL A 42 -4.64 1.61 -10.68
N SER A 43 -5.63 0.85 -11.15
CA SER A 43 -5.46 -0.29 -12.05
C SER A 43 -5.72 0.12 -13.50
N PRO A 44 -4.99 -0.44 -14.48
CA PRO A 44 -5.29 -0.28 -15.89
C PRO A 44 -6.46 -1.17 -16.36
N ASP A 45 -7.02 -2.04 -15.52
CA ASP A 45 -8.12 -2.94 -15.89
C ASP A 45 -9.37 -2.13 -16.24
N THR A 46 -9.93 -2.39 -17.42
CA THR A 46 -11.14 -1.73 -17.94
C THR A 46 -12.30 -2.69 -18.19
N THR A 47 -12.17 -3.94 -17.78
CA THR A 47 -13.18 -4.99 -18.00
C THR A 47 -14.49 -4.64 -17.32
N ILE A 48 -14.43 -4.15 -16.08
CA ILE A 48 -15.58 -3.59 -15.37
C ILE A 48 -15.71 -2.10 -15.74
N ASN A 49 -16.90 -1.71 -16.12
CA ASN A 49 -17.23 -0.35 -16.57
C ASN A 49 -18.63 0.07 -16.09
N ALA A 50 -19.05 1.31 -16.38
CA ALA A 50 -20.31 1.86 -15.88
C ALA A 50 -21.57 1.09 -16.38
N GLN A 51 -21.49 0.35 -17.49
CA GLN A 51 -22.61 -0.42 -18.05
C GLN A 51 -22.75 -1.80 -17.40
N ASN A 52 -21.69 -2.33 -16.79
CA ASN A 52 -21.70 -3.69 -16.24
C ASN A 52 -21.39 -3.78 -14.74
N ALA A 53 -20.94 -2.72 -14.08
CA ALA A 53 -20.59 -2.73 -12.65
C ALA A 53 -21.77 -3.19 -11.75
N SER A 54 -23.02 -2.81 -12.07
CA SER A 54 -24.21 -3.24 -11.33
C SER A 54 -24.59 -4.71 -11.55
N LYS A 55 -23.96 -5.39 -12.52
CA LYS A 55 -24.19 -6.81 -12.81
C LYS A 55 -23.23 -7.75 -12.09
N LEU A 56 -22.28 -7.20 -11.32
CA LEU A 56 -21.33 -7.99 -10.56
C LEU A 56 -22.05 -8.89 -9.55
N VAL A 57 -21.67 -10.16 -9.54
CA VAL A 57 -22.18 -11.18 -8.61
C VAL A 57 -21.15 -11.44 -7.53
N ARG A 58 -21.59 -11.40 -6.26
CA ARG A 58 -20.74 -11.67 -5.10
C ARG A 58 -20.65 -13.16 -4.83
N ARG A 59 -19.44 -13.63 -4.60
CA ARG A 59 -19.13 -14.94 -4.03
C ARG A 59 -18.21 -14.78 -2.84
N GLN A 60 -18.45 -15.56 -1.78
CA GLN A 60 -17.64 -15.54 -0.56
C GLN A 60 -16.75 -16.79 -0.47
N VAL A 61 -15.53 -16.58 -0.03
CA VAL A 61 -14.53 -17.63 0.25
C VAL A 61 -14.13 -17.53 1.72
N LYS A 62 -14.26 -18.65 2.46
CA LYS A 62 -13.77 -18.73 3.84
C LYS A 62 -12.25 -18.75 3.86
N LEU A 63 -11.66 -17.97 4.75
CA LEU A 63 -10.23 -17.90 4.98
C LEU A 63 -9.87 -18.52 6.34
N ASP A 64 -8.64 -19.00 6.44
CA ASP A 64 -8.10 -19.61 7.69
C ASP A 64 -7.46 -18.51 8.59
N GLY A 65 -8.16 -17.42 8.76
CA GLY A 65 -7.82 -16.28 9.61
C GLY A 65 -8.42 -14.99 9.09
N THR A 66 -8.65 -14.03 9.99
CA THR A 66 -9.06 -12.67 9.64
C THR A 66 -7.96 -12.01 8.79
N VAL A 67 -8.35 -11.34 7.71
CA VAL A 67 -7.47 -10.57 6.85
C VAL A 67 -7.85 -9.10 6.97
N ASP A 68 -7.05 -8.33 7.71
CA ASP A 68 -7.17 -6.86 7.84
C ASP A 68 -6.09 -6.16 7.00
N SER A 69 -5.59 -6.86 6.01
CA SER A 69 -4.74 -6.39 4.93
C SER A 69 -5.51 -6.42 3.61
N SER A 70 -4.98 -5.81 2.57
CA SER A 70 -5.57 -5.96 1.24
C SER A 70 -5.04 -7.22 0.57
N PRO A 71 -5.86 -7.95 -0.21
CA PRO A 71 -5.35 -9.01 -1.07
C PRO A 71 -4.41 -8.43 -2.12
N ILE A 72 -3.52 -9.29 -2.65
CA ILE A 72 -2.76 -9.00 -3.87
C ILE A 72 -3.01 -10.07 -4.91
N TYR A 73 -2.79 -9.74 -6.18
CA TYR A 73 -3.02 -10.66 -7.29
C TYR A 73 -1.75 -10.81 -8.14
N VAL A 74 -1.40 -12.05 -8.44
CA VAL A 74 -0.28 -12.38 -9.30
C VAL A 74 -0.55 -13.67 -10.09
N ARG A 75 -0.46 -13.62 -11.42
CA ARG A 75 -0.57 -14.80 -12.29
C ARG A 75 -1.78 -15.71 -12.00
N GLY A 76 -2.95 -15.12 -11.75
CA GLY A 76 -4.17 -15.88 -11.46
C GLY A 76 -4.30 -16.34 -10.00
N MET A 77 -3.38 -15.99 -9.14
CA MET A 77 -3.44 -16.27 -7.70
C MET A 77 -3.75 -15.02 -6.91
N LEU A 78 -4.63 -15.15 -5.93
CA LEU A 78 -4.79 -14.18 -4.85
C LEU A 78 -3.92 -14.60 -3.69
N ILE A 79 -3.16 -13.64 -3.15
CA ILE A 79 -2.36 -13.85 -1.95
C ILE A 79 -2.94 -12.97 -0.84
N VAL A 80 -3.22 -13.56 0.31
CA VAL A 80 -3.67 -12.85 1.52
C VAL A 80 -2.76 -13.20 2.70
N THR A 81 -2.54 -12.24 3.58
CA THR A 81 -1.86 -12.44 4.85
C THR A 81 -2.84 -12.17 5.98
N THR A 82 -3.06 -13.16 6.85
CA THR A 82 -3.98 -13.04 7.99
C THR A 82 -3.34 -12.26 9.14
N THR A 83 -4.17 -11.83 10.06
CA THR A 83 -3.81 -11.09 11.28
C THR A 83 -2.64 -11.69 12.06
N TYR A 84 -2.51 -13.04 12.08
CA TYR A 84 -1.41 -13.73 12.76
C TYR A 84 -0.33 -14.24 11.81
N GLY A 85 -0.32 -13.73 10.56
CA GLY A 85 0.74 -13.98 9.58
C GLY A 85 0.63 -15.29 8.81
N LYS A 86 -0.48 -16.07 8.90
CA LYS A 86 -0.71 -17.10 7.88
C LYS A 86 -0.80 -16.41 6.54
N THR A 87 -0.15 -16.98 5.52
CA THR A 87 -0.21 -16.47 4.16
C THR A 87 -0.79 -17.55 3.27
N GLU A 88 -1.86 -17.22 2.55
CA GLU A 88 -2.58 -18.14 1.68
C GLU A 88 -2.51 -17.67 0.23
N ALA A 89 -2.22 -18.60 -0.68
CA ALA A 89 -2.46 -18.41 -2.10
C ALA A 89 -3.73 -19.15 -2.50
N LEU A 90 -4.63 -18.42 -3.14
CA LEU A 90 -5.90 -18.94 -3.63
C LEU A 90 -5.96 -18.80 -5.15
N ASN A 91 -6.58 -19.74 -5.82
CA ASN A 91 -6.95 -19.58 -7.22
C ASN A 91 -8.02 -18.47 -7.31
N SER A 92 -7.75 -17.40 -8.07
CA SER A 92 -8.62 -16.22 -8.12
C SER A 92 -10.00 -16.54 -8.72
N THR A 93 -10.10 -17.52 -9.62
CA THR A 93 -11.36 -17.92 -10.25
C THR A 93 -12.19 -18.85 -9.36
N THR A 94 -11.58 -19.81 -8.68
CA THR A 94 -12.32 -20.82 -7.90
C THR A 94 -12.36 -20.54 -6.40
N GLY A 95 -11.47 -19.70 -5.87
CA GLY A 95 -11.29 -19.45 -4.45
C GLY A 95 -10.62 -20.61 -3.70
N LYS A 96 -10.22 -21.68 -4.40
CA LYS A 96 -9.57 -22.84 -3.76
C LYS A 96 -8.15 -22.48 -3.34
N VAL A 97 -7.75 -22.93 -2.14
CA VAL A 97 -6.38 -22.77 -1.65
C VAL A 97 -5.43 -23.59 -2.51
N ILE A 98 -4.37 -22.95 -2.99
CA ILE A 98 -3.26 -23.57 -3.74
C ILE A 98 -2.18 -24.01 -2.76
N TRP A 99 -1.78 -23.10 -1.87
CA TRP A 99 -0.86 -23.37 -0.77
C TRP A 99 -1.12 -22.46 0.42
N ARG A 100 -0.63 -22.88 1.59
CA ARG A 100 -0.69 -22.12 2.84
C ARG A 100 0.64 -22.19 3.56
N PHE A 101 1.09 -21.06 4.05
CA PHE A 101 2.17 -20.94 5.01
C PHE A 101 1.62 -20.59 6.38
N THR A 102 2.05 -21.28 7.43
CA THR A 102 1.73 -20.97 8.83
C THR A 102 3.02 -20.62 9.57
N PRO A 103 3.13 -19.40 10.18
CA PRO A 103 4.32 -19.05 10.95
C PRO A 103 4.52 -19.98 12.14
N PRO A 104 5.77 -20.33 12.52
CA PRO A 104 6.04 -21.18 13.70
C PRO A 104 5.44 -20.65 15.02
N ALA A 105 5.32 -19.32 15.15
CA ALA A 105 4.74 -18.70 16.34
C ALA A 105 3.20 -18.65 16.36
N TYR A 106 2.53 -19.12 15.31
CA TYR A 106 1.08 -18.98 15.15
C TYR A 106 0.28 -19.48 16.35
N SER A 107 0.53 -20.70 16.82
CA SER A 107 -0.24 -21.30 17.91
C SER A 107 -0.14 -20.50 19.23
N ARG A 108 0.97 -19.80 19.44
CA ARG A 108 1.19 -18.95 20.62
C ARG A 108 0.49 -17.61 20.51
N LEU A 109 0.36 -17.08 19.28
CA LEU A 109 -0.11 -15.72 19.02
C LEU A 109 -1.58 -15.65 18.60
N ALA A 110 -2.15 -16.72 18.06
CA ALA A 110 -3.54 -16.74 17.61
C ALA A 110 -4.51 -16.40 18.74
N GLY A 111 -5.38 -15.42 18.51
CA GLY A 111 -6.32 -14.89 19.50
C GLY A 111 -5.74 -13.83 20.44
N SER A 112 -4.45 -13.49 20.34
CA SER A 112 -3.83 -12.44 21.15
C SER A 112 -3.95 -11.05 20.51
N ALA A 113 -3.60 -10.00 21.29
CA ALA A 113 -3.50 -8.64 20.79
C ALA A 113 -2.28 -8.40 19.86
N GLN A 114 -1.33 -9.35 19.80
CA GLN A 114 -0.14 -9.26 18.97
C GLN A 114 -0.48 -9.63 17.51
N ILE A 115 -0.81 -8.65 16.70
CA ILE A 115 -1.38 -8.78 15.36
C ILE A 115 -0.49 -8.12 14.29
N THR A 116 -0.75 -8.38 13.01
CA THR A 116 -0.25 -7.62 11.86
C THR A 116 -1.40 -7.26 10.92
N THR A 117 -1.28 -6.13 10.25
CA THR A 117 -2.24 -5.66 9.24
C THR A 117 -1.55 -5.38 7.89
N SER A 118 -0.34 -5.89 7.75
CA SER A 118 0.53 -5.64 6.60
C SER A 118 0.06 -6.39 5.35
N THR A 119 -0.16 -5.66 4.26
CA THR A 119 -0.38 -6.26 2.94
C THR A 119 0.94 -6.81 2.40
N PRO A 120 0.96 -8.05 1.89
CA PRO A 120 2.14 -8.63 1.28
C PRO A 120 2.53 -7.94 -0.04
N VAL A 121 3.73 -8.20 -0.54
CA VAL A 121 4.20 -7.69 -1.83
C VAL A 121 4.91 -8.77 -2.63
N VAL A 122 4.68 -8.80 -3.94
CA VAL A 122 5.34 -9.72 -4.89
C VAL A 122 6.77 -9.26 -5.15
N SER A 123 7.72 -10.20 -5.25
CA SER A 123 9.11 -9.91 -5.62
C SER A 123 9.22 -9.34 -7.04
N THR A 124 10.28 -8.58 -7.29
CA THR A 124 10.53 -7.95 -8.61
C THR A 124 10.54 -8.97 -9.75
N ASP A 125 11.11 -10.15 -9.52
CA ASP A 125 11.16 -11.27 -10.49
C ASP A 125 9.87 -12.09 -10.57
N ARG A 126 8.87 -11.79 -9.71
CA ARG A 126 7.56 -12.47 -9.63
C ARG A 126 7.67 -13.98 -9.34
N THR A 127 8.70 -14.39 -8.60
CA THR A 127 8.92 -15.78 -8.18
C THR A 127 8.58 -16.04 -6.72
N ALA A 128 8.42 -14.97 -5.94
CA ALA A 128 8.17 -15.02 -4.51
C ALA A 128 7.21 -13.90 -4.06
N VAL A 129 6.74 -14.02 -2.83
CA VAL A 129 5.99 -13.00 -2.11
C VAL A 129 6.67 -12.74 -0.76
N TYR A 130 6.71 -11.48 -0.36
CA TYR A 130 7.15 -11.07 0.97
C TYR A 130 5.92 -10.86 1.83
N ALA A 131 5.90 -11.47 3.01
CA ALA A 131 4.79 -11.41 3.94
C ALA A 131 5.28 -11.15 5.37
N ALA A 132 4.54 -10.32 6.09
CA ALA A 132 4.76 -10.06 7.51
C ALA A 132 4.01 -11.05 8.38
N ALA A 133 4.50 -11.25 9.60
CA ALA A 133 3.75 -11.95 10.63
C ALA A 133 3.81 -11.17 11.96
N SER A 134 2.90 -11.47 12.86
CA SER A 134 2.80 -10.82 14.16
C SER A 134 3.97 -11.13 15.11
N ASP A 135 4.90 -12.03 14.71
CA ASP A 135 6.15 -12.30 15.41
C ASP A 135 7.29 -11.31 15.09
N GLY A 136 7.00 -10.18 14.44
CA GLY A 136 7.95 -9.14 14.10
C GLY A 136 8.89 -9.50 12.93
N ARG A 137 8.49 -10.44 12.09
CA ARG A 137 9.34 -10.96 11.01
C ARG A 137 8.70 -10.82 9.63
N ILE A 138 9.57 -10.54 8.66
CA ILE A 138 9.25 -10.63 7.23
C ILE A 138 9.81 -11.95 6.70
N ARG A 139 9.04 -12.61 5.84
CA ARG A 139 9.42 -13.86 5.17
C ARG A 139 9.29 -13.74 3.67
N LYS A 140 10.28 -14.25 2.95
CA LYS A 140 10.17 -14.50 1.50
C LYS A 140 9.62 -15.90 1.32
N LEU A 141 8.45 -16.00 0.70
CA LEU A 141 7.76 -17.27 0.41
C LEU A 141 7.81 -17.50 -1.09
N ARG A 142 8.17 -18.73 -1.51
CA ARG A 142 8.14 -19.11 -2.93
C ARG A 142 6.71 -19.05 -3.45
N LEU A 143 6.50 -18.43 -4.61
CA LEU A 143 5.15 -18.19 -5.14
C LEU A 143 4.42 -19.50 -5.53
N THR A 144 5.15 -20.56 -5.90
CA THR A 144 4.57 -21.82 -6.37
C THR A 144 4.06 -22.74 -5.26
N ASP A 145 4.63 -22.66 -4.04
CA ASP A 145 4.37 -23.64 -2.98
C ASP A 145 4.38 -23.05 -1.54
N GLY A 146 4.63 -21.77 -1.40
CA GLY A 146 4.66 -21.09 -0.09
C GLY A 146 5.90 -21.44 0.76
N LYS A 147 6.92 -22.15 0.23
CA LYS A 147 8.13 -22.50 0.96
C LYS A 147 8.92 -21.26 1.34
N VAL A 148 9.34 -21.19 2.61
CA VAL A 148 10.19 -20.09 3.12
C VAL A 148 11.57 -20.15 2.45
N LEU A 149 11.98 -19.05 1.83
CA LEU A 149 13.29 -18.89 1.23
C LEU A 149 14.25 -18.15 2.16
N TRP A 150 13.77 -17.15 2.90
CA TRP A 150 14.49 -16.49 3.98
C TRP A 150 13.51 -15.85 4.98
N THR A 151 14.01 -15.51 6.17
CA THR A 151 13.28 -14.84 7.25
C THR A 151 14.16 -13.77 7.86
N THR A 152 13.60 -12.57 8.10
CA THR A 152 14.31 -11.43 8.72
C THR A 152 13.44 -10.85 9.84
N THR A 153 14.03 -10.63 10.99
CA THR A 153 13.42 -9.89 12.11
C THR A 153 13.63 -8.40 11.90
N ILE A 154 12.57 -7.58 12.03
CA ILE A 154 12.61 -6.14 11.76
C ILE A 154 12.23 -5.28 12.97
N THR A 155 11.99 -5.88 14.11
CA THR A 155 11.84 -5.22 15.41
C THR A 155 12.48 -6.03 16.51
N ARG A 156 12.99 -5.39 17.54
CA ARG A 156 13.51 -6.06 18.74
C ARG A 156 12.43 -6.25 19.82
N ASP A 157 11.28 -5.63 19.64
CA ASP A 157 10.15 -5.75 20.58
C ASP A 157 8.81 -5.96 19.86
N PRO A 158 8.56 -7.15 19.32
CA PRO A 158 7.31 -7.42 18.61
C PRO A 158 6.06 -7.43 19.52
N THR A 159 6.24 -7.28 20.84
CA THR A 159 5.12 -7.16 21.79
C THR A 159 4.58 -5.73 21.87
N HIS A 160 5.39 -4.73 21.56
CA HIS A 160 5.00 -3.32 21.52
C HIS A 160 5.06 -2.75 20.10
N GLU A 161 5.95 -3.26 19.23
CA GLU A 161 6.09 -2.80 17.85
C GLU A 161 5.40 -3.75 16.87
N LYS A 162 4.38 -3.25 16.21
CA LYS A 162 3.57 -3.92 15.20
C LYS A 162 4.11 -3.66 13.79
N ILE A 163 4.13 -4.68 12.94
CA ILE A 163 4.26 -4.47 11.50
C ILE A 163 2.86 -4.13 10.98
N THR A 164 2.59 -2.84 10.82
CA THR A 164 1.26 -2.32 10.50
C THR A 164 1.04 -2.14 9.02
N SER A 165 2.00 -1.53 8.36
CA SER A 165 1.89 -1.01 7.00
C SER A 165 2.19 -2.06 5.95
N SER A 166 1.72 -1.80 4.73
CA SER A 166 1.95 -2.66 3.59
C SER A 166 3.41 -2.66 3.16
N LEU A 167 3.95 -3.84 2.86
CA LEU A 167 5.30 -3.97 2.35
C LEU A 167 5.44 -3.37 0.94
N ASN A 168 6.59 -2.79 0.64
CA ASN A 168 6.93 -2.33 -0.70
C ASN A 168 8.23 -2.97 -1.19
N VAL A 169 8.46 -2.93 -2.49
CA VAL A 169 9.71 -3.37 -3.13
C VAL A 169 10.14 -2.33 -4.13
N SER A 170 11.37 -1.88 -4.02
CA SER A 170 12.00 -0.96 -4.96
C SER A 170 13.51 -1.19 -5.00
N ARG A 171 14.10 -1.12 -6.19
CA ARG A 171 15.56 -1.18 -6.40
C ARG A 171 16.24 -2.40 -5.73
N GLY A 172 15.56 -3.57 -5.73
CA GLY A 172 16.09 -4.78 -5.11
C GLY A 172 16.04 -4.82 -3.59
N LEU A 173 15.29 -3.88 -2.97
CA LEU A 173 15.06 -3.80 -1.53
C LEU A 173 13.58 -4.03 -1.21
N VAL A 174 13.33 -4.85 -0.20
CA VAL A 174 12.04 -4.95 0.49
C VAL A 174 12.02 -3.86 1.55
N ILE A 175 10.93 -3.10 1.60
CA ILE A 175 10.74 -1.96 2.50
C ILE A 175 9.60 -2.29 3.44
N ALA A 176 9.86 -2.20 4.74
CA ALA A 176 8.87 -2.44 5.80
C ALA A 176 8.92 -1.30 6.82
N THR A 177 7.78 -1.03 7.47
CA THR A 177 7.67 -0.03 8.53
C THR A 177 6.99 -0.62 9.76
N THR A 178 7.21 -0.01 10.92
CA THR A 178 6.63 -0.42 12.19
C THR A 178 5.83 0.72 12.83
N GLY A 179 4.97 0.36 13.75
CA GLY A 179 4.22 1.27 14.62
C GLY A 179 3.78 0.54 15.88
N GLY A 180 2.91 1.16 16.67
CA GLY A 180 2.33 0.58 17.88
C GLY A 180 1.11 -0.30 17.63
N TYR A 181 0.63 -0.92 18.68
CA TYR A 181 -0.68 -1.57 18.73
C TYR A 181 -1.76 -0.55 19.10
N ILE A 182 -3.04 -0.93 18.91
CA ILE A 182 -4.16 -0.10 19.33
C ILE A 182 -4.07 0.20 20.83
N GLY A 183 -4.35 1.47 21.20
CA GLY A 183 -4.29 1.93 22.57
C GLY A 183 -2.90 2.45 22.99
N ASP A 184 -1.98 2.60 22.02
CA ASP A 184 -0.66 3.23 22.17
C ASP A 184 0.09 2.80 23.45
N ALA A 185 0.26 1.49 23.60
CA ALA A 185 1.00 0.93 24.73
C ALA A 185 2.53 1.06 24.49
N PRO A 186 3.20 2.07 25.10
CA PRO A 186 4.64 2.25 24.96
C PRO A 186 5.41 1.12 25.65
N PRO A 187 6.70 0.88 25.29
CA PRO A 187 7.50 1.66 24.33
C PRO A 187 7.44 1.11 22.90
N TYR A 188 7.19 1.95 21.91
CA TYR A 188 7.32 1.60 20.49
C TYR A 188 7.80 2.81 19.68
N GLN A 189 8.17 2.59 18.41
CA GLN A 189 8.38 3.68 17.45
C GLN A 189 8.25 3.21 16.00
N GLY A 190 8.23 4.16 15.07
CA GLY A 190 8.31 3.89 13.64
C GLY A 190 9.74 3.60 13.23
N HIS A 191 9.95 2.46 12.57
CA HIS A 191 11.17 2.14 11.83
C HIS A 191 10.86 2.08 10.34
N VAL A 192 11.80 2.52 9.49
CA VAL A 192 11.85 2.15 8.09
C VAL A 192 13.01 1.17 7.94
N VAL A 193 12.70 -0.08 7.64
CA VAL A 193 13.70 -1.15 7.48
C VAL A 193 13.75 -1.56 6.03
N THR A 194 14.93 -1.49 5.42
CA THR A 194 15.17 -1.99 4.07
C THR A 194 15.99 -3.28 4.12
N MET A 195 15.60 -4.26 3.30
CA MET A 195 16.20 -5.60 3.26
C MET A 195 16.47 -6.00 1.82
N ALA A 196 17.61 -6.62 1.54
CA ALA A 196 17.93 -7.13 0.21
C ALA A 196 16.92 -8.22 -0.22
N GLU A 197 16.29 -8.09 -1.39
CA GLU A 197 15.37 -9.10 -1.94
C GLU A 197 16.00 -10.49 -2.08
N SER A 198 17.32 -10.54 -2.34
CA SER A 198 18.03 -11.78 -2.62
C SER A 198 18.12 -12.70 -1.40
N ASN A 199 18.45 -12.15 -0.22
CA ASN A 199 18.80 -12.93 0.96
C ASN A 199 18.19 -12.44 2.27
N GLY A 200 17.40 -11.36 2.26
CA GLY A 200 16.74 -10.80 3.43
C GLY A 200 17.67 -10.04 4.40
N ARG A 201 18.95 -9.85 4.06
CA ARG A 201 19.85 -9.09 4.92
C ARG A 201 19.37 -7.65 5.02
N ILE A 202 19.26 -7.12 6.24
CA ILE A 202 18.95 -5.70 6.48
C ILE A 202 20.06 -4.87 5.82
N ALA A 203 19.66 -3.97 4.94
CA ALA A 203 20.55 -3.00 4.32
C ALA A 203 20.69 -1.77 5.22
N HIS A 204 19.54 -1.16 5.59
CA HIS A 204 19.51 0.00 6.47
C HIS A 204 18.29 -0.04 7.39
N VAL A 205 18.41 0.69 8.50
CA VAL A 205 17.32 1.02 9.43
C VAL A 205 17.34 2.51 9.67
N TRP A 206 16.19 3.14 9.49
CA TRP A 206 15.97 4.51 9.91
C TRP A 206 14.90 4.54 11.01
N ASN A 207 15.18 5.22 12.11
CA ASN A 207 14.29 5.31 13.28
C ASN A 207 13.61 6.68 13.33
N SER A 208 12.31 6.72 13.61
CA SER A 208 11.56 7.99 13.72
C SER A 208 11.91 8.80 14.97
N LEU A 209 12.35 8.12 16.01
CA LEU A 209 12.95 8.68 17.22
C LEU A 209 14.35 8.11 17.40
N CYS A 210 15.29 8.89 17.96
CA CYS A 210 16.71 8.54 17.96
C CYS A 210 17.24 8.28 16.53
N SER A 211 16.87 9.13 15.56
CA SER A 211 17.19 8.92 14.13
C SER A 211 18.67 9.02 13.78
N ASP A 212 19.51 9.41 14.72
CA ASP A 212 20.96 9.32 14.68
C ASP A 212 21.50 7.87 14.89
N ARG A 213 20.63 6.92 15.26
CA ARG A 213 20.93 5.51 15.41
C ARG A 213 20.41 4.73 14.21
N HIS A 214 21.31 4.07 13.46
CA HIS A 214 20.97 3.41 12.17
C HIS A 214 20.92 1.88 12.27
N GLU A 215 20.48 1.36 13.42
CA GLU A 215 20.32 -0.06 13.70
C GLU A 215 18.91 -0.35 14.26
N LEU A 216 18.53 -1.62 14.31
CA LEU A 216 17.36 -2.04 15.08
C LEU A 216 17.64 -1.82 16.57
N ILE A 217 16.93 -0.92 17.18
CA ILE A 217 17.03 -0.59 18.59
C ILE A 217 15.91 -1.25 19.40
N VAL A 218 16.12 -1.42 20.70
CA VAL A 218 15.02 -1.68 21.64
C VAL A 218 14.34 -0.35 21.87
N PRO A 219 13.02 -0.20 21.64
CA PRO A 219 12.33 1.09 21.70
C PRO A 219 12.52 1.84 23.02
N SER A 220 12.52 1.13 24.16
CA SER A 220 12.76 1.69 25.48
C SER A 220 14.16 2.31 25.67
N SER A 221 15.07 2.12 24.73
CA SER A 221 16.42 2.75 24.77
C SER A 221 16.42 4.20 24.25
N CYS A 222 15.31 4.67 23.67
CA CYS A 222 15.10 6.07 23.33
C CYS A 222 14.40 6.81 24.47
N LYS A 223 14.61 8.12 24.54
CA LYS A 223 14.00 8.96 25.57
C LYS A 223 12.49 9.10 25.41
N SER A 224 12.02 9.07 24.14
CA SER A 224 10.62 9.23 23.75
C SER A 224 10.11 7.93 23.11
N SER A 225 8.80 7.77 23.09
CA SER A 225 8.05 6.70 22.45
C SER A 225 7.09 7.27 21.42
N ASP A 226 6.40 6.40 20.71
CA ASP A 226 5.36 6.64 19.71
C ASP A 226 5.95 6.92 18.31
N SER A 227 5.52 7.96 17.58
CA SER A 227 6.02 8.25 16.21
C SER A 227 5.88 7.08 15.23
N ALA A 228 4.77 6.35 15.30
CA ALA A 228 4.49 5.21 14.42
C ALA A 228 4.50 5.60 12.94
N ILE A 229 5.01 4.72 12.07
CA ILE A 229 4.81 4.78 10.62
C ILE A 229 3.79 3.69 10.28
N TRP A 230 2.50 3.97 10.50
CA TRP A 230 1.45 2.96 10.61
C TRP A 230 0.35 3.04 9.54
N SER A 231 0.38 4.05 8.69
CA SER A 231 -0.55 4.15 7.57
C SER A 231 -0.57 2.89 6.70
N ARG A 232 -1.66 2.61 6.04
CA ARG A 232 -1.80 1.39 5.20
C ARG A 232 -0.81 1.32 4.05
N ASN A 233 -0.41 2.46 3.48
CA ASN A 233 0.61 2.52 2.42
C ASN A 233 1.98 2.07 2.91
N GLY A 234 2.36 2.45 4.14
CA GLY A 234 3.76 2.45 4.55
C GLY A 234 4.57 3.44 3.72
N ALA A 235 5.74 3.04 3.25
CA ALA A 235 6.55 3.89 2.39
C ALA A 235 6.03 3.91 0.95
N ALA A 236 5.65 5.09 0.45
CA ALA A 236 5.51 5.36 -0.97
C ALA A 236 6.89 5.59 -1.59
N VAL A 237 7.08 5.22 -2.85
CA VAL A 237 8.33 5.42 -3.59
C VAL A 237 8.10 6.48 -4.66
N ASP A 238 8.85 7.57 -4.62
CA ASP A 238 8.80 8.59 -5.66
C ASP A 238 9.30 8.01 -6.99
N PRO A 239 8.46 7.94 -8.03
CA PRO A 239 8.84 7.34 -9.30
C PRO A 239 9.94 8.12 -10.04
N ALA A 240 10.17 9.39 -9.68
CA ALA A 240 11.16 10.22 -10.33
C ALA A 240 12.60 9.87 -9.92
N ASN A 241 12.82 9.53 -8.65
CA ASN A 241 14.17 9.36 -8.10
C ASN A 241 14.33 8.13 -7.19
N GLY A 242 13.20 7.50 -6.79
CA GLY A 242 13.18 6.35 -5.89
C GLY A 242 13.22 6.69 -4.42
N ASP A 243 13.17 7.97 -4.03
CA ASP A 243 13.10 8.39 -2.64
C ASP A 243 11.89 7.77 -1.95
N LEU A 244 12.05 7.41 -0.67
CA LEU A 244 10.97 6.88 0.15
C LEU A 244 10.26 8.03 0.85
N VAL A 245 8.93 8.04 0.77
CA VAL A 245 8.13 9.08 1.41
C VAL A 245 7.19 8.42 2.43
N VAL A 246 7.31 8.83 3.70
CA VAL A 246 6.52 8.32 4.82
C VAL A 246 5.95 9.46 5.66
N ALA A 247 4.96 9.16 6.49
CA ALA A 247 4.50 10.07 7.55
C ALA A 247 4.56 9.36 8.90
N THR A 248 4.88 10.11 9.93
CA THR A 248 4.95 9.65 11.32
C THR A 248 3.74 10.11 12.12
N GLY A 249 3.38 9.36 13.14
CA GLY A 249 2.34 9.71 14.11
C GLY A 249 2.86 10.51 15.30
N ASN A 250 2.03 10.58 16.33
CA ASN A 250 2.26 11.31 17.54
C ASN A 250 3.62 11.02 18.16
N ALA A 251 4.39 12.04 18.43
CA ALA A 251 5.61 12.01 19.24
C ALA A 251 6.22 13.42 19.29
N PRO A 252 7.24 13.66 20.11
CA PRO A 252 8.02 14.88 20.04
C PRO A 252 8.66 15.12 18.67
N PHE A 253 8.77 16.39 18.32
CA PHE A 253 9.54 16.87 17.17
C PHE A 253 10.63 17.83 17.65
N ASN A 254 11.89 17.60 17.26
CA ASN A 254 13.02 18.48 17.59
C ASN A 254 13.84 18.92 16.37
N GLY A 255 13.50 18.40 15.16
CA GLY A 255 14.18 18.74 13.92
C GLY A 255 15.59 18.18 13.76
N SER A 256 15.99 17.24 14.59
CA SER A 256 17.31 16.58 14.56
C SER A 256 17.25 15.06 14.71
N THR A 257 16.63 14.55 15.78
CA THR A 257 16.55 13.13 16.10
C THR A 257 15.14 12.60 16.28
N ASP A 258 14.18 13.45 16.57
CA ASP A 258 12.79 13.09 16.88
C ASP A 258 11.85 13.75 15.86
N TRP A 259 11.05 12.92 15.19
CA TRP A 259 10.28 13.30 13.99
C TRP A 259 8.79 12.93 14.12
N GLY A 260 8.17 13.26 15.26
CA GLY A 260 6.72 13.09 15.43
C GLY A 260 5.91 13.96 14.47
N ASP A 261 4.77 13.47 14.00
CA ASP A 261 3.80 14.14 13.12
C ASP A 261 4.45 14.86 11.92
N SER A 262 5.31 14.15 11.22
CA SER A 262 6.10 14.71 10.11
C SER A 262 5.96 13.89 8.84
N VAL A 263 6.01 14.55 7.69
CA VAL A 263 6.28 13.93 6.38
C VAL A 263 7.78 13.90 6.16
N LEU A 264 8.30 12.74 5.84
CA LEU A 264 9.74 12.50 5.70
C LEU A 264 10.05 11.97 4.32
N VAL A 265 11.08 12.51 3.69
CA VAL A 265 11.64 12.04 2.42
C VAL A 265 13.01 11.43 2.72
N LEU A 266 13.10 10.11 2.62
CA LEU A 266 14.33 9.35 2.85
C LEU A 266 14.99 8.98 1.52
N SER A 267 16.30 8.73 1.55
CA SER A 267 17.01 8.12 0.43
C SER A 267 16.37 6.80 -0.01
N PRO A 268 16.59 6.34 -1.25
CA PRO A 268 15.97 5.12 -1.77
C PRO A 268 16.23 3.84 -0.96
N ASP A 269 17.28 3.83 -0.16
CA ASP A 269 17.68 2.73 0.72
C ASP A 269 17.35 2.98 2.20
N ALA A 270 16.73 4.11 2.53
CA ALA A 270 16.44 4.57 3.89
C ALA A 270 17.69 4.84 4.77
N SER A 271 18.86 5.05 4.17
CA SER A 271 20.07 5.36 4.94
C SER A 271 20.12 6.80 5.44
N THR A 272 19.37 7.72 4.80
CA THR A 272 19.50 9.16 5.05
C THR A 272 18.13 9.85 4.96
N LEU A 273 17.83 10.71 5.93
CA LEU A 273 16.74 11.67 5.84
C LEU A 273 17.18 12.84 4.94
N LEU A 274 16.51 13.02 3.83
CA LEU A 274 16.83 14.06 2.83
C LEU A 274 16.09 15.36 3.10
N ARG A 275 14.80 15.28 3.39
CA ARG A 275 13.88 16.42 3.57
C ARG A 275 12.74 16.03 4.51
N HIS A 276 12.15 17.02 5.14
CA HIS A 276 10.96 16.83 5.96
C HIS A 276 9.96 17.97 5.77
N TRP A 277 8.73 17.73 6.17
CA TRP A 277 7.73 18.75 6.48
C TRP A 277 7.05 18.36 7.79
N THR A 278 6.95 19.32 8.70
CA THR A 278 6.27 19.18 9.99
C THR A 278 5.29 20.34 10.13
N PRO A 279 4.01 20.11 10.46
CA PRO A 279 3.03 21.18 10.58
C PRO A 279 3.36 22.14 11.73
N THR A 280 2.91 23.38 11.62
CA THR A 280 3.13 24.39 12.68
C THR A 280 2.38 24.08 13.97
N ASP A 281 1.30 23.30 13.90
CA ASP A 281 0.48 22.83 15.01
C ASP A 281 0.89 21.42 15.52
N GLN A 282 2.10 20.96 15.22
CA GLN A 282 2.61 19.62 15.57
C GLN A 282 2.45 19.31 17.07
N ALA A 283 2.84 20.23 17.95
CA ALA A 283 2.71 20.03 19.39
C ALA A 283 1.26 19.80 19.83
N GLN A 284 0.29 20.47 19.18
CA GLN A 284 -1.13 20.25 19.43
C GLN A 284 -1.61 18.92 18.88
N LEU A 285 -1.16 18.50 17.69
CA LEU A 285 -1.48 17.18 17.14
C LEU A 285 -1.02 16.07 18.07
N ASN A 286 0.22 16.16 18.54
CA ASN A 286 0.81 15.20 19.48
C ASN A 286 0.01 15.07 20.79
N VAL A 287 -0.35 16.20 21.42
CA VAL A 287 -1.11 16.18 22.69
C VAL A 287 -2.55 15.68 22.52
N SER A 288 -3.14 15.87 21.34
CA SER A 288 -4.55 15.55 21.08
C SER A 288 -4.75 14.19 20.40
N ASP A 289 -3.71 13.40 20.24
CA ASP A 289 -3.73 12.12 19.49
C ASP A 289 -4.33 12.30 18.06
N LEU A 290 -3.88 13.35 17.37
CA LEU A 290 -4.35 13.67 16.00
C LEU A 290 -3.30 13.30 14.95
N ASP A 291 -2.81 12.05 15.01
CA ASP A 291 -1.78 11.50 14.12
C ASP A 291 -1.84 12.00 12.69
N LEU A 292 -0.77 12.64 12.26
CA LEU A 292 -0.52 12.89 10.84
C LEU A 292 -0.26 11.57 10.09
N GLY A 293 0.44 10.64 10.73
CA GLY A 293 0.83 9.34 10.21
C GLY A 293 -0.29 8.32 10.07
N SER A 294 -1.55 8.68 10.33
CA SER A 294 -2.71 7.82 10.03
C SER A 294 -2.92 7.59 8.53
N THR A 295 -2.34 8.45 7.68
CA THR A 295 -2.18 8.24 6.22
C THR A 295 -0.74 8.48 5.80
N SER A 296 -0.35 7.95 4.62
CA SER A 296 0.92 8.30 3.97
C SER A 296 0.74 9.47 3.00
N PRO A 297 1.83 10.18 2.66
CA PRO A 297 1.81 11.14 1.58
C PRO A 297 1.43 10.48 0.25
N ALA A 298 0.38 10.98 -0.41
CA ALA A 298 -0.03 10.51 -1.72
C ALA A 298 0.58 11.39 -2.81
N LEU A 299 1.35 10.77 -3.70
CA LEU A 299 2.20 11.45 -4.67
C LEU A 299 1.42 11.87 -5.92
N LEU A 300 1.54 13.15 -6.32
CA LEU A 300 0.94 13.69 -7.53
C LEU A 300 2.02 14.05 -8.56
N ALA A 301 1.62 14.26 -9.81
CA ALA A 301 2.51 14.70 -10.85
C ALA A 301 3.17 16.07 -10.53
N GLY A 302 4.39 16.28 -11.02
CA GLY A 302 5.13 17.53 -10.81
C GLY A 302 5.77 17.67 -9.43
N GLY A 303 5.94 16.54 -8.70
CA GLY A 303 6.57 16.51 -7.37
C GLY A 303 5.68 17.07 -6.25
N TYR A 304 4.37 17.17 -6.49
CA TYR A 304 3.40 17.47 -5.44
C TYR A 304 3.07 16.22 -4.65
N ALA A 305 2.65 16.42 -3.40
CA ALA A 305 2.04 15.37 -2.58
C ALA A 305 0.91 15.98 -1.75
N VAL A 306 -0.05 15.14 -1.35
CA VAL A 306 -1.04 15.51 -0.35
C VAL A 306 -0.83 14.67 0.89
N GLN A 307 -0.95 15.28 2.07
CA GLN A 307 -0.89 14.63 3.37
C GLN A 307 -2.15 14.93 4.16
N GLY A 308 -2.85 13.88 4.56
CA GLY A 308 -3.96 13.95 5.50
C GLY A 308 -3.55 13.64 6.92
N GLY A 309 -4.53 13.39 7.79
CA GLY A 309 -4.33 13.01 9.18
C GLY A 309 -5.66 12.85 9.91
N LYS A 310 -5.61 12.47 11.18
CA LYS A 310 -6.80 12.40 12.07
C LYS A 310 -7.47 13.78 12.26
N ASP A 311 -6.77 14.86 11.98
CA ASP A 311 -7.21 16.26 12.21
C ASP A 311 -8.15 16.82 11.14
N SER A 312 -8.64 15.98 10.22
CA SER A 312 -9.60 16.35 9.16
C SER A 312 -9.09 17.45 8.22
N LYS A 313 -7.79 17.50 7.98
CA LYS A 313 -7.15 18.44 7.04
C LYS A 313 -6.40 17.65 5.95
N LEU A 314 -6.41 18.18 4.74
CA LEU A 314 -5.57 17.71 3.63
C LEU A 314 -4.62 18.82 3.22
N ARG A 315 -3.33 18.57 3.30
CA ARG A 315 -2.27 19.56 3.05
C ARG A 315 -1.57 19.25 1.73
N LEU A 316 -1.41 20.27 0.88
CA LEU A 316 -0.67 20.17 -0.37
C LEU A 316 0.78 20.57 -0.14
N LEU A 317 1.69 19.67 -0.49
CA LEU A 317 3.13 19.82 -0.35
C LEU A 317 3.81 19.83 -1.73
N GLN A 318 5.01 20.40 -1.78
CA GLN A 318 5.92 20.30 -2.93
C GLN A 318 7.21 19.64 -2.46
N LEU A 319 7.36 18.33 -2.68
CA LEU A 319 8.38 17.50 -2.03
C LEU A 319 9.81 17.98 -2.21
N HIS A 320 10.16 18.44 -3.41
CA HIS A 320 11.52 18.92 -3.67
C HIS A 320 11.84 20.33 -3.10
N ARG A 321 10.82 21.03 -2.56
CA ARG A 321 10.99 22.33 -1.86
C ARG A 321 10.96 22.20 -0.35
N LEU A 322 10.76 20.98 0.16
CA LEU A 322 10.79 20.73 1.59
C LEU A 322 12.21 21.00 2.13
N PRO A 323 12.33 21.54 3.35
CA PRO A 323 13.62 21.76 3.98
C PRO A 323 14.36 20.44 4.25
N GLY A 324 15.68 20.51 4.33
CA GLY A 324 16.52 19.43 4.87
C GLY A 324 16.33 19.27 6.39
N VAL A 325 17.23 18.52 7.02
CA VAL A 325 17.19 18.26 8.47
C VAL A 325 17.36 19.56 9.26
N ASN A 326 16.33 20.01 9.95
CA ASN A 326 16.28 21.20 10.81
C ASN A 326 14.96 21.26 11.58
N ALA A 327 14.78 22.25 12.45
CA ALA A 327 13.59 22.43 13.27
C ALA A 327 12.48 23.32 12.64
N LYS A 328 12.54 23.56 11.33
CA LYS A 328 11.53 24.38 10.64
C LYS A 328 10.21 23.63 10.54
N THR A 329 9.10 24.33 10.82
CA THR A 329 7.72 23.83 10.66
C THR A 329 6.96 24.64 9.62
N GLY A 330 5.85 24.10 9.09
CA GLY A 330 5.01 24.74 8.08
C GLY A 330 5.64 24.73 6.68
N GLY A 331 5.05 25.53 5.78
CA GLY A 331 5.49 25.63 4.38
C GLY A 331 4.68 24.78 3.40
N GLU A 332 3.53 24.24 3.83
CA GLU A 332 2.53 23.68 2.94
C GLU A 332 1.98 24.76 1.99
N LEU A 333 1.69 24.35 0.76
CA LEU A 333 1.19 25.27 -0.28
C LEU A 333 -0.28 25.63 -0.06
N GLN A 334 -1.03 24.71 0.54
CA GLN A 334 -2.46 24.85 0.81
C GLN A 334 -2.91 23.82 1.85
N THR A 335 -3.87 24.19 2.66
CA THR A 335 -4.63 23.30 3.54
C THR A 335 -6.10 23.40 3.18
N VAL A 336 -6.77 22.27 3.01
CA VAL A 336 -8.22 22.17 2.76
C VAL A 336 -8.86 21.21 3.76
N PRO A 337 -10.13 21.43 4.17
CA PRO A 337 -10.84 20.50 5.04
C PRO A 337 -11.17 19.19 4.30
N THR A 338 -11.23 18.10 5.06
CA THR A 338 -11.76 16.80 4.60
C THR A 338 -13.10 16.51 5.30
N PRO A 339 -13.92 15.58 4.79
CA PRO A 339 -15.19 15.22 5.44
C PRO A 339 -15.05 14.70 6.86
N GLY A 340 -13.87 14.21 7.25
CA GLY A 340 -13.55 13.73 8.59
C GLY A 340 -12.09 13.30 8.66
N GLY A 341 -11.63 12.86 9.84
CA GLY A 341 -10.28 12.34 10.05
C GLY A 341 -9.98 11.17 9.11
N LEU A 342 -8.76 11.11 8.59
CA LEU A 342 -8.33 10.14 7.60
C LEU A 342 -7.57 9.00 8.27
N PHE A 343 -7.97 7.78 7.93
CA PHE A 343 -7.32 6.52 8.30
C PHE A 343 -7.11 5.63 7.07
N SER A 344 -7.43 6.15 5.90
CA SER A 344 -7.37 5.47 4.61
C SER A 344 -6.51 6.27 3.64
N GLU A 345 -5.97 5.58 2.63
CA GLU A 345 -5.06 6.17 1.68
C GLU A 345 -5.80 6.78 0.49
N PRO A 346 -5.45 7.97 0.03
CA PRO A 346 -6.03 8.53 -1.18
C PRO A 346 -5.70 7.71 -2.42
N ALA A 347 -6.62 7.68 -3.40
CA ALA A 347 -6.30 7.28 -4.77
C ALA A 347 -5.89 8.51 -5.59
N ILE A 348 -4.81 8.37 -6.37
CA ILE A 348 -4.28 9.44 -7.22
C ILE A 348 -4.45 9.07 -8.69
N TRP A 349 -5.36 9.71 -9.37
CA TRP A 349 -5.68 9.40 -10.75
C TRP A 349 -5.17 10.46 -11.73
N ARG A 350 -4.50 10.02 -12.78
CA ARG A 350 -3.91 10.87 -13.82
C ARG A 350 -2.97 11.95 -13.24
N GLY A 351 -2.35 11.64 -12.09
CA GLY A 351 -1.39 12.51 -11.41
C GLY A 351 -1.96 13.82 -10.85
N LYS A 352 -3.27 14.04 -10.88
CA LYS A 352 -3.88 15.31 -10.47
C LYS A 352 -5.23 15.20 -9.74
N TRP A 353 -5.92 14.08 -9.85
CA TRP A 353 -7.14 13.82 -9.08
C TRP A 353 -6.79 13.14 -7.78
N VAL A 354 -7.37 13.61 -6.69
CA VAL A 354 -7.24 13.05 -5.34
C VAL A 354 -8.62 12.59 -4.90
N PHE A 355 -8.78 11.30 -4.67
CA PHE A 355 -9.97 10.72 -4.08
C PHE A 355 -9.64 10.19 -2.71
N LEU A 356 -10.41 10.54 -1.70
CA LEU A 356 -10.25 10.02 -0.36
C LEU A 356 -11.60 9.63 0.24
N SER A 357 -11.55 8.73 1.19
CA SER A 357 -12.69 8.34 1.99
C SER A 357 -12.33 8.41 3.47
N SER A 358 -13.25 8.83 4.30
CA SER A 358 -13.10 9.01 5.74
C SER A 358 -14.36 8.56 6.46
N GLY A 359 -14.38 8.63 7.78
CA GLY A 359 -15.59 8.40 8.58
C GLY A 359 -16.74 9.36 8.28
N GLY A 360 -16.44 10.54 7.72
CA GLY A 360 -17.44 11.55 7.36
C GLY A 360 -17.87 11.53 5.90
N GLY A 361 -17.30 10.64 5.07
CA GLY A 361 -17.71 10.55 3.65
C GLY A 361 -16.54 10.42 2.68
N THR A 362 -16.90 10.36 1.39
CA THR A 362 -15.96 10.28 0.26
C THR A 362 -15.96 11.61 -0.50
N ALA A 363 -14.78 12.05 -0.92
CA ALA A 363 -14.61 13.34 -1.61
C ALA A 363 -13.52 13.30 -2.67
N ALA A 364 -13.59 14.23 -3.61
CA ALA A 364 -12.65 14.38 -4.72
C ALA A 364 -12.15 15.81 -4.85
N TRP A 365 -10.85 15.95 -5.09
CA TRP A 365 -10.19 17.19 -5.44
C TRP A 365 -9.44 17.06 -6.76
N LEU A 366 -9.27 18.19 -7.43
CA LEU A 366 -8.47 18.32 -8.64
C LEU A 366 -7.34 19.31 -8.41
N LEU A 367 -6.10 18.87 -8.57
CA LEU A 367 -4.92 19.74 -8.60
C LEU A 367 -4.90 20.50 -9.94
N ARG A 368 -5.02 21.82 -9.88
CA ARG A 368 -4.97 22.73 -11.03
C ARG A 368 -4.33 24.05 -10.62
N GLY A 369 -3.36 24.54 -11.41
CA GLY A 369 -2.65 25.77 -11.10
C GLY A 369 -1.91 25.75 -9.76
N GLY A 370 -1.42 24.59 -9.33
CA GLY A 370 -0.73 24.41 -8.05
C GLY A 370 -1.63 24.48 -6.81
N LYS A 371 -2.94 24.31 -6.98
CA LYS A 371 -3.95 24.32 -5.90
C LYS A 371 -4.93 23.16 -6.04
N LEU A 372 -5.40 22.65 -4.91
CA LEU A 372 -6.49 21.68 -4.79
C LEU A 372 -7.83 22.40 -4.88
N HIS A 373 -8.67 21.98 -5.82
CA HIS A 373 -10.04 22.43 -5.97
C HIS A 373 -11.00 21.29 -5.65
N SER A 374 -11.89 21.48 -4.70
CA SER A 374 -12.96 20.54 -4.39
C SER A 374 -13.86 20.38 -5.60
N VAL A 375 -14.21 19.15 -5.95
CA VAL A 375 -15.05 18.83 -7.11
C VAL A 375 -16.39 18.26 -6.67
N TRP A 376 -16.38 17.22 -5.83
CA TRP A 376 -17.59 16.62 -5.27
C TRP A 376 -17.30 15.94 -3.94
N SER A 377 -18.35 15.74 -3.14
CA SER A 377 -18.34 14.92 -1.94
C SER A 377 -19.70 14.27 -1.72
N ASN A 378 -19.73 13.19 -0.96
CA ASN A 378 -20.93 12.53 -0.47
C ASN A 378 -20.73 12.03 0.97
N SER A 379 -21.77 11.49 1.60
CA SER A 379 -21.74 11.00 2.98
C SER A 379 -21.35 9.52 3.11
N ASN A 380 -21.05 8.82 2.00
CA ASN A 380 -20.64 7.42 2.07
C ASN A 380 -19.18 7.35 2.55
N SER A 381 -19.02 6.92 3.79
CA SER A 381 -17.70 6.62 4.38
C SER A 381 -17.11 5.37 3.74
N GLY A 382 -15.82 5.12 3.96
CA GLY A 382 -15.17 3.91 3.48
C GLY A 382 -13.68 3.87 3.72
N THR A 383 -13.05 2.84 3.17
CA THR A 383 -11.61 2.64 3.24
C THR A 383 -10.89 3.25 2.03
N SER A 384 -9.63 2.88 1.83
CA SER A 384 -8.80 3.42 0.73
C SER A 384 -9.47 3.18 -0.62
N PRO A 385 -9.88 4.24 -1.34
CA PRO A 385 -10.53 4.11 -2.63
C PRO A 385 -9.57 3.59 -3.70
N VAL A 386 -10.15 2.99 -4.75
CA VAL A 386 -9.40 2.41 -5.87
C VAL A 386 -10.02 2.83 -7.19
N ILE A 387 -9.19 3.12 -8.19
CA ILE A 387 -9.63 3.41 -9.56
C ILE A 387 -9.32 2.22 -10.47
N ALA A 388 -10.33 1.76 -11.22
CA ALA A 388 -10.17 0.83 -12.33
C ALA A 388 -11.31 1.03 -13.36
N GLY A 389 -11.06 0.81 -14.63
CA GLY A 389 -12.07 0.95 -15.68
C GLY A 389 -12.73 2.34 -15.75
N ASN A 390 -12.01 3.40 -15.35
CA ASN A 390 -12.55 4.75 -15.15
C ASN A 390 -13.69 4.80 -14.12
N LEU A 391 -13.70 3.91 -13.15
CA LEU A 391 -14.61 3.87 -12.01
C LEU A 391 -13.82 3.98 -10.70
N LEU A 392 -14.44 4.58 -9.70
CA LEU A 392 -13.95 4.69 -8.34
C LEU A 392 -14.69 3.68 -7.46
N TYR A 393 -13.96 2.80 -6.80
CA TYR A 393 -14.48 1.79 -5.88
C TYR A 393 -14.17 2.21 -4.45
N VAL A 394 -15.19 2.22 -3.60
CA VAL A 394 -15.07 2.54 -2.17
C VAL A 394 -15.77 1.45 -1.37
N ALA A 395 -15.00 0.72 -0.57
CA ALA A 395 -15.54 -0.33 0.28
C ALA A 395 -15.86 0.25 1.67
N THR A 396 -17.03 -0.08 2.20
CA THR A 396 -17.50 0.26 3.54
C THR A 396 -18.17 -0.94 4.19
N SER A 397 -18.35 -0.94 5.50
CA SER A 397 -19.17 -1.98 6.14
C SER A 397 -20.58 -1.95 5.59
N GLY A 398 -21.02 -3.07 5.01
CA GLY A 398 -22.32 -3.26 4.39
C GLY A 398 -22.38 -3.02 2.88
N ALA A 399 -21.46 -2.27 2.27
CA ALA A 399 -21.52 -1.97 0.85
C ALA A 399 -20.16 -1.75 0.17
N LEU A 400 -20.07 -2.16 -1.10
CA LEU A 400 -19.05 -1.72 -2.03
C LEU A 400 -19.72 -0.74 -3.01
N HIS A 401 -19.34 0.53 -2.91
CA HIS A 401 -19.83 1.60 -3.75
C HIS A 401 -18.96 1.77 -5.00
N VAL A 402 -19.58 2.04 -6.13
CA VAL A 402 -18.88 2.28 -7.40
C VAL A 402 -19.37 3.60 -8.01
N TYR A 403 -18.45 4.52 -8.27
CA TYR A 403 -18.76 5.87 -8.75
C TYR A 403 -18.10 6.20 -10.09
N VAL A 404 -18.66 7.16 -10.80
CA VAL A 404 -17.96 7.91 -11.86
C VAL A 404 -17.00 8.90 -11.19
N PRO A 405 -15.67 8.77 -11.34
CA PRO A 405 -14.70 9.54 -10.55
C PRO A 405 -14.84 11.05 -10.69
N THR A 406 -15.18 11.54 -11.89
CA THR A 406 -15.23 12.98 -12.20
C THR A 406 -16.46 13.69 -11.68
N SER A 407 -17.55 12.96 -11.35
CA SER A 407 -18.83 13.55 -10.94
C SER A 407 -19.35 13.04 -9.59
N GLY A 408 -18.76 11.95 -9.05
CA GLY A 408 -19.31 11.29 -7.86
C GLY A 408 -20.65 10.58 -8.09
N LYS A 409 -21.12 10.46 -9.36
CA LYS A 409 -22.35 9.73 -9.67
C LYS A 409 -22.15 8.24 -9.36
N GLU A 410 -22.97 7.70 -8.47
CA GLU A 410 -22.98 6.28 -8.17
C GLU A 410 -23.58 5.46 -9.31
N VAL A 411 -22.92 4.38 -9.70
CA VAL A 411 -23.33 3.47 -10.79
C VAL A 411 -23.63 2.07 -10.30
N ALA A 412 -23.13 1.70 -9.12
CA ALA A 412 -23.47 0.45 -8.46
C ALA A 412 -23.24 0.55 -6.94
N THR A 413 -24.08 -0.19 -6.20
CA THR A 413 -23.92 -0.50 -4.78
C THR A 413 -24.08 -1.99 -4.62
N LEU A 414 -23.05 -2.67 -4.14
CA LEU A 414 -23.01 -4.12 -4.01
C LEU A 414 -22.96 -4.49 -2.54
N PRO A 415 -23.64 -5.57 -2.09
CA PRO A 415 -23.64 -5.98 -0.70
C PRO A 415 -22.24 -6.43 -0.27
N MET A 416 -21.84 -6.06 0.94
CA MET A 416 -20.57 -6.43 1.57
C MET A 416 -20.80 -6.75 3.03
N GLY A 417 -19.86 -7.44 3.68
CA GLY A 417 -19.87 -7.64 5.14
C GLY A 417 -19.12 -6.53 5.88
N ASN A 418 -18.67 -6.85 7.10
CA ASN A 418 -17.94 -5.91 7.93
C ASN A 418 -16.51 -5.72 7.44
N LEU A 419 -16.05 -4.49 7.50
CA LEU A 419 -14.76 -4.04 7.00
C LEU A 419 -14.10 -3.18 8.06
N HIS A 420 -12.78 -3.21 8.13
CA HIS A 420 -12.00 -2.28 8.94
C HIS A 420 -11.23 -1.30 8.04
N TRP A 421 -10.07 -1.71 7.53
CA TRP A 421 -9.24 -0.83 6.67
C TRP A 421 -8.76 -1.51 5.39
N GLN A 422 -9.30 -2.67 5.05
CA GLN A 422 -8.97 -3.37 3.81
C GLN A 422 -9.35 -2.51 2.60
N SER A 423 -8.48 -2.48 1.60
CA SER A 423 -8.78 -1.86 0.31
C SER A 423 -9.20 -2.93 -0.69
N PRO A 424 -10.19 -2.70 -1.53
CA PRO A 424 -10.47 -3.58 -2.67
C PRO A 424 -9.30 -3.56 -3.66
N ILE A 425 -9.17 -4.62 -4.45
CA ILE A 425 -8.37 -4.63 -5.66
C ILE A 425 -9.26 -5.00 -6.85
N VAL A 426 -8.97 -4.42 -8.02
CA VAL A 426 -9.75 -4.64 -9.24
C VAL A 426 -8.82 -5.10 -10.33
N VAL A 427 -8.94 -6.37 -10.71
CA VAL A 427 -8.04 -7.01 -11.68
C VAL A 427 -8.71 -8.21 -12.33
N GLY A 428 -8.44 -8.44 -13.62
CA GLY A 428 -8.96 -9.58 -14.36
C GLY A 428 -10.49 -9.61 -14.44
N GLY A 429 -11.13 -8.44 -14.47
CA GLY A 429 -12.59 -8.33 -14.51
C GLY A 429 -13.29 -8.70 -13.21
N SER A 430 -12.58 -8.71 -12.09
CA SER A 430 -13.11 -9.02 -10.76
C SER A 430 -12.69 -7.98 -9.73
N VAL A 431 -13.49 -7.84 -8.67
CA VAL A 431 -13.14 -7.09 -7.47
C VAL A 431 -12.94 -8.07 -6.32
N PHE A 432 -11.84 -7.92 -5.59
CA PHE A 432 -11.52 -8.75 -4.43
C PHE A 432 -11.35 -7.86 -3.21
N VAL A 433 -11.98 -8.22 -2.10
CA VAL A 433 -11.85 -7.51 -0.83
C VAL A 433 -12.06 -8.48 0.34
N ALA A 434 -11.21 -8.41 1.35
CA ALA A 434 -11.37 -9.22 2.55
C ALA A 434 -12.28 -8.50 3.55
N GLU A 435 -12.96 -9.27 4.40
CA GLU A 435 -13.80 -8.80 5.49
C GLU A 435 -13.13 -9.06 6.85
N GLY A 436 -13.53 -8.29 7.85
CA GLY A 436 -13.15 -8.48 9.24
C GLY A 436 -12.28 -7.35 9.79
N ASN A 437 -11.98 -7.44 11.08
CA ASN A 437 -11.16 -6.50 11.83
C ASN A 437 -10.13 -7.28 12.67
N ALA A 438 -8.86 -6.95 12.51
CA ALA A 438 -7.79 -7.59 13.26
C ALA A 438 -7.91 -7.40 14.78
N ASN A 439 -8.49 -6.26 15.20
CA ASN A 439 -8.69 -5.95 16.62
C ASN A 439 -9.78 -6.80 17.29
N ASP A 440 -10.58 -7.56 16.53
CA ASP A 440 -11.53 -8.56 17.06
C ASP A 440 -10.81 -9.85 17.47
N HIS A 441 -9.52 -9.99 17.15
CA HIS A 441 -8.66 -11.14 17.45
C HIS A 441 -9.21 -12.49 16.94
N ALA A 442 -10.10 -12.46 15.94
CA ALA A 442 -10.69 -13.65 15.35
C ALA A 442 -9.65 -14.44 14.53
N THR A 443 -9.86 -15.74 14.44
CA THR A 443 -9.00 -16.68 13.71
C THR A 443 -9.65 -17.24 12.45
N THR A 444 -10.79 -16.66 12.04
CA THR A 444 -11.52 -16.97 10.81
C THR A 444 -11.73 -15.69 10.03
N GLY A 445 -11.90 -15.78 8.71
CA GLY A 445 -12.13 -14.64 7.85
C GLY A 445 -12.92 -14.98 6.59
N VAL A 446 -13.22 -13.96 5.83
CA VAL A 446 -13.95 -14.07 4.57
C VAL A 446 -13.25 -13.21 3.51
N LEU A 447 -13.22 -13.69 2.28
CA LEU A 447 -12.83 -12.94 1.09
C LEU A 447 -14.04 -12.85 0.16
N ASP A 448 -14.42 -11.64 -0.20
CA ASP A 448 -15.41 -11.37 -1.22
C ASP A 448 -14.77 -11.31 -2.60
N ILE A 449 -15.39 -11.99 -3.53
CA ILE A 449 -15.05 -11.99 -4.96
C ILE A 449 -16.30 -11.55 -5.73
N TYR A 450 -16.24 -10.37 -6.32
CA TYR A 450 -17.27 -9.89 -7.24
C TYR A 450 -16.78 -10.11 -8.67
N HIS A 451 -17.59 -10.74 -9.50
CA HIS A 451 -17.26 -11.04 -10.90
C HIS A 451 -18.46 -10.81 -11.81
N LEU A 452 -18.21 -10.59 -13.07
CA LEU A 452 -19.28 -10.57 -14.08
C LEU A 452 -19.84 -11.99 -14.27
N PRO A 453 -21.14 -12.13 -14.53
CA PRO A 453 -21.81 -13.41 -14.78
C PRO A 453 -21.19 -14.21 -15.92
#